data_4dcddf94e9cdc8b48d9aab0aa9104169
#
_entry.id   4dcddf94e9cdc8b48d9aab0aa9104169
#
_cell.length_a   1.000
_cell.length_b   1.000
_cell.length_c   1.000
_cell.angle_alpha   90.00
_cell.angle_beta   90.00
_cell.angle_gamma   90.00
#
_symmetry.space_group_name_H-M   'P 1'
#
loop_
_entity.id
_entity.type
_entity.pdbx_description
1 polymer ?
#
loop_
_entity_poly.entity_id
_entity_poly.type
_entity_poly.pdbx_seq_one_letter_code
_entity_poly.pdbx_strand_id
1 'polypeptide(L)'
;MMFFKMQGLGNDYVYIDCINGKEPIDIKNLTNRLSNRHFGVGSDGLILLCKSKVADLKMRMFNSDGSEAQMCGNGIRCAAKLAYELGLICEEITTIETLSGIKTLKLNIVNGKVKTVEVDMGAPILEATKIPVSSSAKIEDKKVKAEVKVKNKKIELTCVSMGNPHAVTFVNDIKNFKVAEYGPILENADIFPEKANIEFVEVVDKNNIKMRVWERGSGETLACGTGACSSVVASSLNGYTDRKVNVQLLGGNLEIEWKPNNHVHMTGPAVTVFKGEWIDE
;
A
#
# COMPACT_ATOMS: atom_id res chain seq x y z
N MET A 1 23.77 -4.62 15.63
CA MET A 1 22.63 -3.65 15.56
C MET A 1 21.32 -4.42 15.62
N MET A 2 20.46 -4.08 16.61
CA MET A 2 19.14 -4.76 16.75
C MET A 2 18.17 -4.36 15.64
N PHE A 3 17.42 -5.32 15.12
CA PHE A 3 16.39 -5.10 14.12
C PHE A 3 15.16 -6.00 14.37
N PHE A 4 14.05 -5.66 13.72
CA PHE A 4 12.83 -6.46 13.68
C PHE A 4 12.48 -6.79 12.22
N LYS A 5 12.15 -8.04 11.96
CA LYS A 5 11.58 -8.47 10.69
C LYS A 5 10.06 -8.48 10.83
N MET A 6 9.38 -7.69 10.02
CA MET A 6 7.93 -7.59 10.06
C MET A 6 7.34 -7.63 8.66
N GLN A 7 6.07 -7.99 8.56
CA GLN A 7 5.32 -8.02 7.30
C GLN A 7 3.87 -7.58 7.48
N GLY A 8 3.32 -6.96 6.43
CA GLY A 8 1.91 -6.72 6.26
C GLY A 8 1.44 -7.33 4.94
N LEU A 9 0.70 -8.44 5.01
CA LEU A 9 0.18 -9.16 3.83
C LEU A 9 1.26 -9.64 2.85
N GLY A 10 2.40 -10.11 3.37
CA GLY A 10 3.51 -10.60 2.56
C GLY A 10 4.49 -9.53 2.08
N ASN A 11 4.16 -8.25 2.20
CA ASN A 11 5.11 -7.17 1.97
C ASN A 11 5.96 -6.98 3.24
N ASP A 12 7.26 -7.29 3.16
CA ASP A 12 8.12 -7.54 4.30
C ASP A 12 9.32 -6.58 4.37
N TYR A 13 9.52 -5.97 5.55
CA TYR A 13 10.61 -5.03 5.80
C TYR A 13 11.43 -5.40 7.01
N VAL A 14 12.67 -4.92 7.04
CA VAL A 14 13.50 -4.81 8.24
C VAL A 14 13.19 -3.46 8.90
N TYR A 15 13.02 -3.45 10.23
CA TYR A 15 12.71 -2.26 11.02
C TYR A 15 13.83 -2.02 12.03
N ILE A 16 14.27 -0.76 12.16
CA ILE A 16 15.28 -0.34 13.13
C ILE A 16 14.73 0.82 13.97
N ASP A 17 14.85 0.71 15.30
CA ASP A 17 14.57 1.79 16.24
C ASP A 17 15.75 2.76 16.26
N CYS A 18 15.57 3.95 15.67
CA CYS A 18 16.51 5.05 15.71
C CYS A 18 16.09 6.16 16.71
N ILE A 19 15.00 5.96 17.46
CA ILE A 19 14.56 6.89 18.50
C ILE A 19 15.46 6.77 19.74
N ASN A 20 15.70 5.52 20.17
CA ASN A 20 16.62 5.20 21.26
C ASN A 20 18.02 4.85 20.78
N GLY A 21 18.18 4.55 19.50
CA GLY A 21 19.45 4.25 18.84
C GLY A 21 19.98 5.40 18.00
N LYS A 22 21.00 5.10 17.19
CA LYS A 22 21.55 6.03 16.19
C LYS A 22 21.06 5.65 14.81
N GLU A 23 20.77 6.65 13.97
CA GLU A 23 20.55 6.38 12.56
C GLU A 23 21.82 5.81 11.92
N PRO A 24 21.71 4.78 11.05
CA PRO A 24 22.84 4.27 10.30
C PRO A 24 23.47 5.37 9.41
N ILE A 25 24.80 5.36 9.29
CA ILE A 25 25.52 6.39 8.52
C ILE A 25 25.34 6.18 7.01
N ASP A 26 25.49 4.94 6.53
CA ASP A 26 25.31 4.58 5.11
C ASP A 26 24.05 3.73 4.94
N ILE A 27 22.90 4.41 4.97
CA ILE A 27 21.59 3.75 4.92
C ILE A 27 21.40 2.98 3.60
N LYS A 28 21.90 3.53 2.48
CA LYS A 28 21.74 2.89 1.16
C LYS A 28 22.45 1.54 1.11
N ASN A 29 23.71 1.49 1.49
CA ASN A 29 24.48 0.25 1.53
C ASN A 29 23.92 -0.75 2.54
N LEU A 30 23.57 -0.27 3.74
CA LEU A 30 22.94 -1.10 4.76
C LEU A 30 21.62 -1.72 4.25
N THR A 31 20.77 -0.92 3.59
CA THR A 31 19.51 -1.41 3.03
C THR A 31 19.75 -2.50 1.99
N ASN A 32 20.67 -2.29 1.06
CA ASN A 32 21.01 -3.28 0.03
C ASN A 32 21.48 -4.61 0.67
N ARG A 33 22.34 -4.53 1.68
CA ARG A 33 22.86 -5.71 2.39
C ARG A 33 21.78 -6.44 3.17
N LEU A 34 20.99 -5.71 3.97
CA LEU A 34 19.89 -6.29 4.76
C LEU A 34 18.80 -6.90 3.88
N SER A 35 18.46 -6.25 2.76
CA SER A 35 17.36 -6.69 1.88
C SER A 35 17.72 -7.89 1.02
N ASN A 36 19.02 -8.21 0.86
CA ASN A 36 19.44 -9.36 0.07
C ASN A 36 18.91 -10.66 0.68
N ARG A 37 18.10 -11.42 -0.10
CA ARG A 37 17.42 -12.64 0.39
C ARG A 37 18.36 -13.86 0.54
N HIS A 38 19.59 -13.77 0.01
CA HIS A 38 20.56 -14.85 0.06
C HIS A 38 21.73 -14.55 1.01
N PHE A 39 22.11 -13.28 1.13
CA PHE A 39 23.31 -12.88 1.87
C PHE A 39 23.00 -11.93 3.04
N GLY A 40 21.73 -11.57 3.24
CA GLY A 40 21.26 -10.71 4.32
C GLY A 40 20.10 -11.31 5.06
N VAL A 41 19.27 -10.44 5.65
CA VAL A 41 18.00 -10.83 6.30
C VAL A 41 16.93 -11.19 5.26
N GLY A 42 17.00 -10.57 4.09
CA GLY A 42 16.01 -10.69 3.02
C GLY A 42 14.75 -9.87 3.33
N SER A 43 14.45 -8.88 2.49
CA SER A 43 13.26 -8.02 2.65
C SER A 43 12.99 -7.21 1.39
N ASP A 44 11.81 -6.59 1.33
CA ASP A 44 11.47 -5.62 0.29
C ASP A 44 12.16 -4.26 0.55
N GLY A 45 12.76 -4.07 1.74
CA GLY A 45 13.49 -2.87 2.09
C GLY A 45 13.70 -2.68 3.60
N LEU A 46 14.04 -1.45 3.97
CA LEU A 46 14.35 -1.04 5.34
C LEU A 46 13.39 0.09 5.77
N ILE A 47 12.91 0.03 7.01
CA ILE A 47 12.15 1.11 7.65
C ILE A 47 12.86 1.52 8.93
N LEU A 48 13.08 2.82 9.08
CA LEU A 48 13.64 3.43 10.28
C LEU A 48 12.53 4.14 11.06
N LEU A 49 12.43 3.88 12.36
CA LEU A 49 11.61 4.64 13.30
C LEU A 49 12.45 5.76 13.88
N CYS A 50 12.16 6.99 13.53
CA CYS A 50 12.96 8.17 13.90
C CYS A 50 12.12 9.15 14.73
N LYS A 51 12.79 10.09 15.42
CA LYS A 51 12.12 11.21 16.09
C LYS A 51 11.50 12.15 15.06
N SER A 52 10.31 12.66 15.38
CA SER A 52 9.65 13.72 14.62
C SER A 52 9.59 15.00 15.45
N LYS A 53 9.51 16.16 14.76
CA LYS A 53 9.21 17.45 15.39
C LYS A 53 7.75 17.87 15.22
N VAL A 54 6.98 17.14 14.42
CA VAL A 54 5.62 17.51 13.97
C VAL A 54 4.60 16.39 14.13
N ALA A 55 5.05 15.20 14.54
CA ALA A 55 4.21 14.02 14.76
C ALA A 55 4.78 13.20 15.93
N ASP A 56 4.09 12.15 16.36
CA ASP A 56 4.57 11.30 17.45
C ASP A 56 5.86 10.57 17.10
N LEU A 57 5.99 10.16 15.83
CA LEU A 57 7.23 9.60 15.29
C LEU A 57 7.34 9.87 13.78
N LYS A 58 8.53 9.61 13.23
CA LYS A 58 8.82 9.67 11.80
C LYS A 58 9.20 8.31 11.28
N MET A 59 8.60 7.91 10.17
CA MET A 59 8.96 6.74 9.39
C MET A 59 9.80 7.17 8.18
N ARG A 60 11.02 6.66 8.06
CA ARG A 60 11.81 6.71 6.84
C ARG A 60 11.82 5.31 6.23
N MET A 61 11.52 5.22 4.96
CA MET A 61 11.37 3.96 4.25
C MET A 61 12.30 3.92 3.03
N PHE A 62 13.00 2.81 2.87
CA PHE A 62 13.95 2.58 1.79
C PHE A 62 13.59 1.28 1.07
N ASN A 63 13.51 1.33 -0.26
CA ASN A 63 13.36 0.15 -1.10
C ASN A 63 14.63 -0.71 -1.05
N SER A 64 14.57 -1.96 -1.50
CA SER A 64 15.70 -2.89 -1.49
C SER A 64 16.94 -2.40 -2.26
N ASP A 65 16.77 -1.46 -3.20
CA ASP A 65 17.86 -0.80 -3.94
C ASP A 65 18.48 0.40 -3.18
N GLY A 66 17.97 0.68 -1.97
CA GLY A 66 18.41 1.78 -1.11
C GLY A 66 17.85 3.15 -1.48
N SER A 67 16.94 3.25 -2.44
CA SER A 67 16.20 4.49 -2.73
C SER A 67 15.18 4.78 -1.63
N GLU A 68 15.08 6.05 -1.18
CA GLU A 68 14.09 6.44 -0.18
C GLU A 68 12.73 6.62 -0.84
N ALA A 69 11.69 5.98 -0.30
CA ALA A 69 10.33 5.98 -0.83
C ALA A 69 9.40 6.83 0.04
N GLN A 70 8.32 7.31 -0.56
CA GLN A 70 7.42 8.28 0.08
C GLN A 70 6.61 7.66 1.23
N MET A 71 5.99 6.50 1.02
CA MET A 71 5.16 5.81 1.99
C MET A 71 4.75 4.42 1.48
N CYS A 72 4.56 3.47 2.40
CA CYS A 72 3.95 2.17 2.15
C CYS A 72 2.88 1.89 3.20
N GLY A 73 1.66 1.64 2.76
CA GLY A 73 0.53 1.37 3.65
C GLY A 73 0.73 0.10 4.50
N ASN A 74 1.40 -0.92 3.96
CA ASN A 74 1.74 -2.13 4.72
C ASN A 74 2.86 -1.84 5.75
N GLY A 75 3.90 -1.12 5.30
CA GLY A 75 5.03 -0.75 6.15
C GLY A 75 4.64 0.14 7.33
N ILE A 76 3.78 1.14 7.13
CA ILE A 76 3.38 2.06 8.20
C ILE A 76 2.55 1.37 9.29
N ARG A 77 1.73 0.35 8.94
CA ARG A 77 1.00 -0.43 9.95
C ARG A 77 1.95 -1.19 10.88
N CYS A 78 2.98 -1.79 10.29
CA CYS A 78 4.03 -2.47 11.06
C CYS A 78 4.85 -1.48 11.90
N ALA A 79 5.16 -0.29 11.38
CA ALA A 79 5.86 0.76 12.11
C ALA A 79 5.08 1.20 13.37
N ALA A 80 3.77 1.45 13.24
CA ALA A 80 2.92 1.82 14.36
C ALA A 80 2.80 0.71 15.41
N LYS A 81 2.60 -0.55 14.97
CA LYS A 81 2.61 -1.71 15.88
C LYS A 81 3.92 -1.83 16.64
N LEU A 82 5.05 -1.75 15.93
CA LEU A 82 6.37 -1.87 16.55
C LEU A 82 6.60 -0.74 17.55
N ALA A 83 6.26 0.50 17.19
CA ALA A 83 6.41 1.64 18.08
C ALA A 83 5.61 1.48 19.39
N TYR A 84 4.38 0.97 19.30
CA TYR A 84 3.57 0.66 20.49
C TYR A 84 4.19 -0.47 21.33
N GLU A 85 4.60 -1.57 20.71
CA GLU A 85 5.17 -2.72 21.41
C GLU A 85 6.55 -2.43 22.04
N LEU A 86 7.26 -1.42 21.54
CA LEU A 86 8.52 -0.91 22.14
C LEU A 86 8.28 0.19 23.19
N GLY A 87 7.03 0.62 23.44
CA GLY A 87 6.71 1.71 24.34
C GLY A 87 7.13 3.09 23.87
N LEU A 88 7.35 3.26 22.57
CA LEU A 88 7.68 4.56 21.95
C LEU A 88 6.44 5.43 21.78
N ILE A 89 5.26 4.82 21.68
CA ILE A 89 3.93 5.43 21.74
C ILE A 89 3.06 4.64 22.71
N CYS A 90 2.11 5.32 23.37
CA CYS A 90 1.25 4.70 24.38
C CYS A 90 -0.25 4.78 24.02
N GLU A 91 -0.62 5.67 23.12
CA GLU A 91 -2.00 5.94 22.76
C GLU A 91 -2.48 5.02 21.62
N GLU A 92 -3.81 4.76 21.57
CA GLU A 92 -4.43 4.01 20.48
C GLU A 92 -4.42 4.78 19.16
N ILE A 93 -4.43 6.11 19.21
CA ILE A 93 -4.35 6.98 18.03
C ILE A 93 -2.96 7.61 18.03
N THR A 94 -2.28 7.49 16.91
CA THR A 94 -0.92 8.02 16.74
C THR A 94 -0.75 8.67 15.37
N THR A 95 0.21 9.57 15.27
CA THR A 95 0.59 10.24 14.05
C THR A 95 2.00 9.86 13.64
N ILE A 96 2.18 9.60 12.34
CA ILE A 96 3.49 9.25 11.78
C ILE A 96 3.82 10.20 10.63
N GLU A 97 4.93 10.92 10.77
CA GLU A 97 5.51 11.72 9.69
C GLU A 97 6.11 10.80 8.63
N THR A 98 5.75 11.03 7.36
CA THR A 98 6.31 10.35 6.19
C THR A 98 6.67 11.37 5.12
N LEU A 99 7.37 10.98 4.05
CA LEU A 99 7.61 11.87 2.91
C LEU A 99 6.33 12.24 2.15
N SER A 100 5.24 11.47 2.32
CA SER A 100 3.91 11.81 1.77
C SER A 100 3.00 12.53 2.76
N GLY A 101 3.58 13.17 3.79
CA GLY A 101 2.87 13.90 4.83
C GLY A 101 2.61 13.09 6.10
N ILE A 102 1.94 13.72 7.05
CA ILE A 102 1.56 13.09 8.33
C ILE A 102 0.37 12.17 8.10
N LYS A 103 0.48 10.94 8.61
CA LYS A 103 -0.59 9.94 8.59
C LYS A 103 -1.11 9.73 10.00
N THR A 104 -2.43 9.67 10.13
CA THR A 104 -3.10 9.31 11.39
C THR A 104 -3.43 7.82 11.36
N LEU A 105 -3.07 7.11 12.43
CA LEU A 105 -3.29 5.69 12.57
C LEU A 105 -4.06 5.40 13.86
N LYS A 106 -4.91 4.38 13.81
CA LYS A 106 -5.59 3.86 14.99
C LYS A 106 -5.22 2.40 15.21
N LEU A 107 -4.69 2.11 16.38
CA LEU A 107 -4.27 0.77 16.79
C LEU A 107 -5.47 0.02 17.39
N ASN A 108 -5.77 -1.17 16.87
CA ASN A 108 -6.72 -2.08 17.52
C ASN A 108 -5.93 -3.00 18.47
N ILE A 109 -6.03 -2.69 19.76
CA ILE A 109 -5.27 -3.35 20.82
C ILE A 109 -6.17 -4.36 21.53
N VAL A 110 -5.74 -5.61 21.56
CA VAL A 110 -6.41 -6.70 22.28
C VAL A 110 -5.41 -7.37 23.21
N ASN A 111 -5.70 -7.39 24.50
CA ASN A 111 -4.84 -7.96 25.53
C ASN A 111 -3.39 -7.40 25.49
N GLY A 112 -3.25 -6.08 25.33
CA GLY A 112 -1.96 -5.39 25.27
C GLY A 112 -1.15 -5.60 23.99
N LYS A 113 -1.73 -6.23 22.97
CA LYS A 113 -1.07 -6.48 21.67
C LYS A 113 -1.86 -5.87 20.52
N VAL A 114 -1.17 -5.21 19.61
CA VAL A 114 -1.77 -4.66 18.38
C VAL A 114 -2.14 -5.80 17.44
N LYS A 115 -3.42 -5.94 17.14
CA LYS A 115 -3.97 -6.95 16.21
C LYS A 115 -4.06 -6.43 14.79
N THR A 116 -4.66 -5.25 14.62
CA THR A 116 -4.76 -4.56 13.33
C THR A 116 -4.48 -3.09 13.51
N VAL A 117 -4.16 -2.42 12.43
CA VAL A 117 -3.94 -0.97 12.39
C VAL A 117 -4.80 -0.37 11.28
N GLU A 118 -5.61 0.63 11.63
CA GLU A 118 -6.32 1.48 10.69
C GLU A 118 -5.41 2.65 10.32
N VAL A 119 -5.33 2.97 9.02
CA VAL A 119 -4.56 4.09 8.48
C VAL A 119 -5.50 5.00 7.71
N ASP A 120 -5.48 6.30 8.00
CA ASP A 120 -6.11 7.30 7.15
C ASP A 120 -5.23 7.52 5.90
N MET A 121 -5.70 7.01 4.77
CA MET A 121 -5.02 7.09 3.47
C MET A 121 -5.25 8.43 2.76
N GLY A 122 -6.14 9.28 3.29
CA GLY A 122 -6.56 10.54 2.69
C GLY A 122 -7.71 10.40 1.70
N ALA A 123 -8.07 11.51 1.05
CA ALA A 123 -9.15 11.54 0.07
C ALA A 123 -8.69 10.99 -1.29
N PRO A 124 -9.52 10.22 -2.00
CA PRO A 124 -9.22 9.78 -3.36
C PRO A 124 -9.28 10.98 -4.31
N ILE A 125 -8.35 11.02 -5.25
CA ILE A 125 -8.31 12.01 -6.33
C ILE A 125 -9.06 11.42 -7.53
N LEU A 126 -10.10 12.13 -7.97
CA LEU A 126 -11.01 11.70 -9.05
C LEU A 126 -10.97 12.66 -10.25
N GLU A 127 -10.03 13.61 -10.27
CA GLU A 127 -9.80 14.52 -11.40
C GLU A 127 -8.80 13.90 -12.38
N ALA A 128 -9.19 13.76 -13.66
CA ALA A 128 -8.39 13.10 -14.69
C ALA A 128 -6.95 13.64 -14.79
N THR A 129 -6.79 14.97 -14.74
CA THR A 129 -5.48 15.64 -14.81
C THR A 129 -4.58 15.36 -13.61
N LYS A 130 -5.17 15.07 -12.45
CA LYS A 130 -4.44 14.76 -11.21
C LYS A 130 -4.24 13.27 -10.98
N ILE A 131 -4.92 12.41 -11.76
CA ILE A 131 -4.71 10.95 -11.74
C ILE A 131 -3.47 10.53 -12.55
N PRO A 132 -2.86 11.25 -13.28
CA PRO A 132 -2.58 11.71 -14.60
C PRO A 132 -3.05 10.72 -15.71
N VAL A 133 -4.22 11.01 -16.23
CA VAL A 133 -4.80 10.27 -17.37
C VAL A 133 -4.93 11.24 -18.56
N SER A 134 -4.66 10.77 -19.76
CA SER A 134 -4.70 11.60 -20.96
C SER A 134 -6.11 12.12 -21.24
N SER A 135 -6.22 13.19 -22.04
CA SER A 135 -7.49 13.83 -22.42
C SER A 135 -8.45 12.93 -23.20
N SER A 136 -8.00 11.76 -23.65
CA SER A 136 -8.86 10.76 -24.28
C SER A 136 -9.71 9.96 -23.30
N ALA A 137 -9.45 10.07 -21.99
CA ALA A 137 -10.31 9.49 -20.97
C ALA A 137 -11.68 10.19 -20.94
N LYS A 138 -12.73 9.40 -20.75
CA LYS A 138 -14.10 9.89 -20.61
C LYS A 138 -14.40 10.21 -19.14
N ILE A 139 -15.15 11.27 -18.91
CA ILE A 139 -15.66 11.61 -17.59
C ILE A 139 -17.17 11.37 -17.59
N GLU A 140 -17.61 10.38 -16.82
CA GLU A 140 -19.01 9.99 -16.69
C GLU A 140 -19.39 9.94 -15.20
N ASP A 141 -20.38 10.71 -14.77
CA ASP A 141 -20.88 10.75 -13.38
C ASP A 141 -19.75 10.87 -12.33
N LYS A 142 -18.80 11.78 -12.55
CA LYS A 142 -17.60 11.98 -11.72
C LYS A 142 -16.60 10.81 -11.73
N LYS A 143 -16.76 9.84 -12.63
CA LYS A 143 -15.83 8.72 -12.84
C LYS A 143 -14.93 9.02 -14.03
N VAL A 144 -13.64 8.86 -13.86
CA VAL A 144 -12.68 8.89 -14.97
C VAL A 144 -12.59 7.49 -15.54
N LYS A 145 -13.11 7.34 -16.76
CA LYS A 145 -13.15 6.08 -17.50
C LYS A 145 -12.08 6.06 -18.59
N ALA A 146 -11.35 4.98 -18.65
CA ALA A 146 -10.42 4.69 -19.72
C ALA A 146 -10.84 3.40 -20.44
N GLU A 147 -10.61 3.32 -21.73
CA GLU A 147 -10.79 2.11 -22.52
C GLU A 147 -9.47 1.77 -23.20
N VAL A 148 -8.95 0.59 -22.97
CA VAL A 148 -7.71 0.10 -23.58
C VAL A 148 -8.00 -1.19 -24.36
N LYS A 149 -7.56 -1.23 -25.62
CA LYS A 149 -7.67 -2.45 -26.42
C LYS A 149 -6.48 -3.38 -26.13
N VAL A 150 -6.77 -4.53 -25.53
CA VAL A 150 -5.78 -5.58 -25.30
C VAL A 150 -6.11 -6.76 -26.20
N LYS A 151 -5.25 -7.03 -27.20
CA LYS A 151 -5.54 -7.99 -28.27
C LYS A 151 -6.85 -7.61 -28.97
N ASN A 152 -7.85 -8.49 -28.96
CA ASN A 152 -9.16 -8.24 -29.57
C ASN A 152 -10.25 -7.86 -28.56
N LYS A 153 -9.89 -7.61 -27.29
CA LYS A 153 -10.84 -7.24 -26.23
C LYS A 153 -10.67 -5.77 -25.84
N LYS A 154 -11.77 -5.10 -25.60
CA LYS A 154 -11.81 -3.80 -24.97
C LYS A 154 -11.87 -4.00 -23.46
N ILE A 155 -10.95 -3.39 -22.75
CA ILE A 155 -10.89 -3.40 -21.28
C ILE A 155 -11.30 -2.02 -20.80
N GLU A 156 -12.38 -1.97 -20.03
CA GLU A 156 -12.84 -0.76 -19.37
C GLU A 156 -12.15 -0.63 -18.01
N LEU A 157 -11.69 0.59 -17.71
CA LEU A 157 -10.96 0.92 -16.51
C LEU A 157 -11.62 2.11 -15.82
N THR A 158 -11.73 2.08 -14.51
CA THR A 158 -12.09 3.23 -13.68
C THR A 158 -10.82 3.73 -13.00
N CYS A 159 -10.45 4.98 -13.27
CA CYS A 159 -9.18 5.54 -12.81
C CYS A 159 -9.37 6.32 -11.52
N VAL A 160 -8.50 6.09 -10.55
CA VAL A 160 -8.48 6.71 -9.22
C VAL A 160 -7.02 6.97 -8.84
N SER A 161 -6.73 8.05 -8.13
CA SER A 161 -5.42 8.21 -7.50
C SER A 161 -5.54 8.27 -5.98
N MET A 162 -4.67 7.53 -5.30
CA MET A 162 -4.46 7.60 -3.85
C MET A 162 -3.08 8.22 -3.51
N GLY A 163 -2.65 9.19 -4.36
CA GLY A 163 -1.31 9.76 -4.36
C GLY A 163 -0.40 9.13 -5.43
N ASN A 164 -0.82 8.00 -6.00
CA ASN A 164 -0.25 7.34 -7.16
C ASN A 164 -1.39 6.84 -8.07
N PRO A 165 -1.19 6.74 -9.40
CA PRO A 165 -2.25 6.38 -10.34
C PRO A 165 -2.63 4.91 -10.27
N HIS A 166 -3.94 4.65 -10.24
CA HIS A 166 -4.55 3.33 -10.27
C HIS A 166 -5.63 3.26 -11.36
N ALA A 167 -5.73 2.12 -12.03
CA ALA A 167 -6.76 1.83 -13.02
C ALA A 167 -7.40 0.47 -12.72
N VAL A 168 -8.67 0.51 -12.36
CA VAL A 168 -9.43 -0.64 -11.85
C VAL A 168 -10.32 -1.21 -12.96
N THR A 169 -10.18 -2.50 -13.24
CA THR A 169 -11.07 -3.26 -14.14
C THR A 169 -11.76 -4.39 -13.39
N PHE A 170 -13.00 -4.69 -13.81
CA PHE A 170 -13.82 -5.73 -13.16
C PHE A 170 -13.82 -7.00 -14.01
N VAL A 171 -13.63 -8.14 -13.35
CA VAL A 171 -13.52 -9.45 -13.95
C VAL A 171 -14.43 -10.46 -13.25
N ASN A 172 -14.85 -11.53 -13.92
CA ASN A 172 -15.78 -12.52 -13.34
C ASN A 172 -15.07 -13.66 -12.60
N ASP A 173 -13.81 -13.91 -12.90
CA ASP A 173 -13.01 -15.00 -12.30
C ASP A 173 -11.57 -14.53 -12.12
N ILE A 174 -11.32 -13.93 -10.96
CA ILE A 174 -10.00 -13.38 -10.65
C ILE A 174 -8.95 -14.48 -10.42
N LYS A 175 -9.37 -15.64 -9.96
CA LYS A 175 -8.46 -16.76 -9.67
C LYS A 175 -7.75 -17.25 -10.93
N ASN A 176 -8.47 -17.35 -12.04
CA ASN A 176 -7.95 -17.85 -13.32
C ASN A 176 -7.58 -16.70 -14.28
N PHE A 177 -7.74 -15.44 -13.87
CA PHE A 177 -7.42 -14.30 -14.71
C PHE A 177 -5.90 -14.20 -14.94
N LYS A 178 -5.50 -13.90 -16.17
CA LYS A 178 -4.09 -13.87 -16.59
C LYS A 178 -3.46 -12.49 -16.35
N VAL A 179 -3.28 -12.12 -15.07
CA VAL A 179 -2.75 -10.81 -14.67
C VAL A 179 -1.43 -10.48 -15.36
N ALA A 180 -0.49 -11.42 -15.41
CA ALA A 180 0.81 -11.23 -16.05
C ALA A 180 0.75 -11.05 -17.59
N GLU A 181 -0.38 -11.41 -18.24
CA GLU A 181 -0.59 -11.19 -19.67
C GLU A 181 -1.18 -9.80 -19.95
N TYR A 182 -2.12 -9.34 -19.10
CA TYR A 182 -2.84 -8.08 -19.30
C TYR A 182 -2.14 -6.90 -18.62
N GLY A 183 -1.56 -7.12 -17.44
CA GLY A 183 -0.96 -6.10 -16.60
C GLY A 183 0.07 -5.23 -17.31
N PRO A 184 1.12 -5.81 -17.94
CA PRO A 184 2.14 -5.03 -18.65
C PRO A 184 1.59 -4.16 -19.77
N ILE A 185 0.57 -4.66 -20.49
CA ILE A 185 -0.04 -3.92 -21.62
C ILE A 185 -0.84 -2.73 -21.10
N LEU A 186 -1.61 -2.94 -20.01
CA LEU A 186 -2.43 -1.90 -19.41
C LEU A 186 -1.58 -0.86 -18.67
N GLU A 187 -0.55 -1.29 -17.93
CA GLU A 187 0.40 -0.40 -17.25
C GLU A 187 1.01 0.63 -18.20
N ASN A 188 1.41 0.17 -19.42
CA ASN A 188 2.13 0.96 -20.40
C ASN A 188 1.22 1.54 -21.50
N ALA A 189 -0.11 1.54 -21.30
CA ALA A 189 -1.03 2.08 -22.30
C ALA A 189 -0.88 3.61 -22.43
N ASP A 190 -0.94 4.12 -23.67
CA ASP A 190 -0.75 5.55 -23.99
C ASP A 190 -1.66 6.50 -23.21
N ILE A 191 -2.78 5.99 -22.70
CA ILE A 191 -3.71 6.75 -21.86
C ILE A 191 -3.12 7.10 -20.48
N PHE A 192 -2.07 6.40 -20.04
CA PHE A 192 -1.36 6.61 -18.78
C PHE A 192 0.06 7.14 -19.01
N PRO A 193 0.26 8.46 -19.17
CA PRO A 193 1.56 9.05 -19.51
C PRO A 193 2.63 8.78 -18.44
N GLU A 194 2.24 8.56 -17.19
CA GLU A 194 3.13 8.22 -16.06
C GLU A 194 3.03 6.73 -15.68
N LYS A 195 2.43 5.90 -16.57
CA LYS A 195 2.03 4.53 -16.26
C LYS A 195 1.04 4.47 -15.08
N ALA A 196 0.42 3.32 -14.85
CA ALA A 196 -0.52 3.13 -13.74
C ALA A 196 -0.36 1.74 -13.10
N ASN A 197 -0.74 1.64 -11.83
CA ASN A 197 -1.02 0.34 -11.21
C ASN A 197 -2.36 -0.15 -11.76
N ILE A 198 -2.47 -1.44 -12.04
CA ILE A 198 -3.67 -2.03 -12.62
C ILE A 198 -4.26 -3.04 -11.64
N GLU A 199 -5.48 -2.76 -11.20
CA GLU A 199 -6.23 -3.63 -10.31
C GLU A 199 -7.27 -4.42 -11.10
N PHE A 200 -7.24 -5.74 -10.93
CA PHE A 200 -8.24 -6.68 -11.44
C PHE A 200 -9.13 -7.09 -10.27
N VAL A 201 -10.43 -6.81 -10.37
CA VAL A 201 -11.38 -6.95 -9.25
C VAL A 201 -12.52 -7.88 -9.62
N GLU A 202 -12.75 -8.90 -8.79
CA GLU A 202 -13.97 -9.72 -8.78
C GLU A 202 -14.88 -9.23 -7.66
N VAL A 203 -16.08 -8.77 -8.01
CA VAL A 203 -17.10 -8.39 -7.03
C VAL A 203 -17.81 -9.65 -6.55
N VAL A 204 -17.70 -9.95 -5.26
CA VAL A 204 -18.38 -11.10 -4.64
C VAL A 204 -19.79 -10.72 -4.19
N ASP A 205 -19.89 -9.60 -3.46
CA ASP A 205 -21.14 -9.00 -2.99
C ASP A 205 -20.94 -7.52 -2.65
N LYS A 206 -21.94 -6.91 -2.00
CA LYS A 206 -21.90 -5.47 -1.63
C LYS A 206 -20.77 -5.11 -0.66
N ASN A 207 -20.25 -6.06 0.10
CA ASN A 207 -19.27 -5.82 1.15
C ASN A 207 -17.97 -6.62 0.96
N ASN A 208 -17.85 -7.39 -0.13
CA ASN A 208 -16.69 -8.23 -0.38
C ASN A 208 -16.25 -8.17 -1.84
N ILE A 209 -14.96 -7.94 -2.06
CA ILE A 209 -14.30 -8.07 -3.36
C ILE A 209 -13.03 -8.91 -3.24
N LYS A 210 -12.62 -9.52 -4.34
CA LYS A 210 -11.28 -10.12 -4.49
C LYS A 210 -10.48 -9.29 -5.47
N MET A 211 -9.20 -9.09 -5.18
CA MET A 211 -8.33 -8.25 -5.98
C MET A 211 -6.98 -8.92 -6.24
N ARG A 212 -6.51 -8.78 -7.47
CA ARG A 212 -5.10 -8.98 -7.84
C ARG A 212 -4.60 -7.71 -8.52
N VAL A 213 -3.31 -7.40 -8.36
CA VAL A 213 -2.73 -6.16 -8.83
C VAL A 213 -1.48 -6.42 -9.65
N TRP A 214 -1.33 -5.64 -10.71
CA TRP A 214 -0.07 -5.44 -11.41
C TRP A 214 0.45 -4.05 -11.03
N GLU A 215 1.46 -4.01 -10.17
CA GLU A 215 2.03 -2.74 -9.69
C GLU A 215 3.00 -2.15 -10.71
N ARG A 216 2.93 -0.83 -10.87
CA ARG A 216 3.77 -0.03 -11.75
C ARG A 216 5.26 -0.27 -11.46
N GLY A 217 5.98 -0.82 -12.43
CA GLY A 217 7.41 -1.11 -12.34
C GLY A 217 7.79 -2.35 -11.52
N SER A 218 6.82 -3.03 -10.88
CA SER A 218 7.11 -4.16 -9.99
C SER A 218 6.47 -5.48 -10.45
N GLY A 219 5.41 -5.40 -11.25
CA GLY A 219 4.67 -6.58 -11.69
C GLY A 219 3.59 -7.02 -10.69
N GLU A 220 3.19 -8.29 -10.75
CA GLU A 220 2.19 -8.82 -9.84
C GLU A 220 2.76 -9.01 -8.43
N THR A 221 2.09 -8.41 -7.43
CA THR A 221 2.49 -8.46 -6.03
C THR A 221 1.40 -9.10 -5.16
N LEU A 222 1.76 -9.46 -3.93
CA LEU A 222 0.83 -10.11 -2.99
C LEU A 222 -0.19 -9.14 -2.41
N ALA A 223 0.14 -7.84 -2.29
CA ALA A 223 -0.74 -6.83 -1.70
C ALA A 223 -0.28 -5.41 -2.04
N CYS A 224 -1.23 -4.60 -2.54
CA CYS A 224 -1.08 -3.16 -2.75
C CYS A 224 -2.15 -2.42 -1.93
N GLY A 225 -1.74 -1.65 -0.92
CA GLY A 225 -2.66 -0.94 -0.02
C GLY A 225 -3.43 0.17 -0.74
N THR A 226 -2.75 1.00 -1.53
CA THR A 226 -3.38 2.06 -2.34
C THR A 226 -4.25 1.47 -3.45
N GLY A 227 -3.85 0.33 -4.02
CA GLY A 227 -4.66 -0.41 -4.99
C GLY A 227 -5.96 -0.95 -4.38
N ALA A 228 -5.92 -1.47 -3.14
CA ALA A 228 -7.13 -1.90 -2.43
C ALA A 228 -8.07 -0.71 -2.16
N CYS A 229 -7.54 0.44 -1.73
CA CYS A 229 -8.31 1.67 -1.55
C CYS A 229 -8.96 2.12 -2.86
N SER A 230 -8.20 2.19 -3.95
CA SER A 230 -8.68 2.56 -5.29
C SER A 230 -9.74 1.59 -5.80
N SER A 231 -9.59 0.30 -5.54
CA SER A 231 -10.56 -0.74 -5.92
C SER A 231 -11.91 -0.55 -5.25
N VAL A 232 -11.93 -0.22 -3.95
CA VAL A 232 -13.18 0.05 -3.23
C VAL A 232 -13.82 1.34 -3.70
N VAL A 233 -13.05 2.41 -3.89
CA VAL A 233 -13.55 3.68 -4.44
C VAL A 233 -14.17 3.45 -5.83
N ALA A 234 -13.46 2.75 -6.73
CA ALA A 234 -13.95 2.44 -8.07
C ALA A 234 -15.20 1.56 -8.03
N SER A 235 -15.23 0.52 -7.19
CA SER A 235 -16.40 -0.37 -7.05
C SER A 235 -17.62 0.38 -6.54
N SER A 236 -17.45 1.24 -5.53
CA SER A 236 -18.52 2.06 -4.97
C SER A 236 -19.04 3.09 -5.98
N LEU A 237 -18.15 3.77 -6.72
CA LEU A 237 -18.55 4.71 -7.78
C LEU A 237 -19.34 4.03 -8.91
N ASN A 238 -19.05 2.78 -9.21
CA ASN A 238 -19.80 2.01 -10.20
C ASN A 238 -21.06 1.35 -9.64
N GLY A 239 -21.36 1.52 -8.36
CA GLY A 239 -22.57 0.97 -7.71
C GLY A 239 -22.48 -0.55 -7.46
N TYR A 240 -21.30 -1.14 -7.57
CA TYR A 240 -21.10 -2.58 -7.36
C TYR A 240 -21.07 -2.93 -5.88
N THR A 241 -20.43 -2.09 -5.06
CA THR A 241 -20.27 -2.31 -3.61
C THR A 241 -20.75 -1.11 -2.80
N ASP A 242 -20.89 -1.32 -1.49
CA ASP A 242 -20.99 -0.28 -0.49
C ASP A 242 -19.62 0.42 -0.33
N ARG A 243 -19.52 1.39 0.58
CA ARG A 243 -18.31 2.14 0.87
C ARG A 243 -17.40 1.47 1.91
N LYS A 244 -17.90 0.44 2.62
CA LYS A 244 -17.14 -0.38 3.56
C LYS A 244 -17.07 -1.80 3.04
N VAL A 245 -15.86 -2.24 2.68
CA VAL A 245 -15.64 -3.46 1.90
C VAL A 245 -14.43 -4.21 2.44
N ASN A 246 -14.56 -5.51 2.57
CA ASN A 246 -13.45 -6.43 2.78
C ASN A 246 -12.82 -6.78 1.42
N VAL A 247 -11.54 -6.48 1.26
CA VAL A 247 -10.76 -6.75 0.05
C VAL A 247 -9.86 -7.95 0.30
N GLN A 248 -10.15 -9.05 -0.39
CA GLN A 248 -9.30 -10.24 -0.38
C GLN A 248 -8.20 -10.10 -1.44
N LEU A 249 -6.95 -10.03 -0.99
CA LEU A 249 -5.75 -10.03 -1.82
C LEU A 249 -5.05 -11.39 -1.76
N LEU A 250 -4.01 -11.60 -2.57
CA LEU A 250 -3.19 -12.81 -2.49
C LEU A 250 -2.51 -12.97 -1.12
N GLY A 251 -2.06 -11.88 -0.52
CA GLY A 251 -1.38 -11.86 0.78
C GLY A 251 -2.32 -11.88 2.00
N GLY A 252 -3.64 -11.74 1.82
CA GLY A 252 -4.65 -11.72 2.89
C GLY A 252 -5.69 -10.61 2.72
N ASN A 253 -6.36 -10.24 3.81
CA ASN A 253 -7.50 -9.34 3.76
C ASN A 253 -7.17 -7.94 4.31
N LEU A 254 -7.77 -6.91 3.67
CA LEU A 254 -7.87 -5.55 4.16
C LEU A 254 -9.33 -5.14 4.28
N GLU A 255 -9.70 -4.47 5.36
CA GLU A 255 -10.96 -3.74 5.41
C GLU A 255 -10.71 -2.32 4.93
N ILE A 256 -11.44 -1.89 3.90
CA ILE A 256 -11.35 -0.54 3.35
C ILE A 256 -12.70 0.15 3.57
N GLU A 257 -12.67 1.37 4.09
CA GLU A 257 -13.86 2.19 4.29
C GLU A 257 -13.67 3.59 3.68
N TRP A 258 -14.46 3.92 2.67
CA TRP A 258 -14.53 5.27 2.13
C TRP A 258 -15.56 6.08 2.93
N LYS A 259 -15.09 6.85 3.90
CA LYS A 259 -15.91 7.54 4.90
C LYS A 259 -16.69 8.74 4.34
N PRO A 260 -17.73 9.22 5.05
CA PRO A 260 -18.52 10.38 4.62
C PRO A 260 -17.72 11.69 4.47
N ASN A 261 -16.61 11.84 5.22
CA ASN A 261 -15.69 12.97 5.10
C ASN A 261 -14.78 12.89 3.85
N ASN A 262 -15.04 11.94 2.97
CA ASN A 262 -14.29 11.65 1.74
C ASN A 262 -12.90 11.02 1.96
N HIS A 263 -12.49 10.70 3.18
CA HIS A 263 -11.24 9.97 3.41
C HIS A 263 -11.43 8.46 3.27
N VAL A 264 -10.42 7.79 2.75
CA VAL A 264 -10.37 6.33 2.66
C VAL A 264 -9.52 5.81 3.82
N HIS A 265 -10.12 4.95 4.64
CA HIS A 265 -9.45 4.30 5.74
C HIS A 265 -9.16 2.84 5.39
N MET A 266 -7.93 2.40 5.68
CA MET A 266 -7.47 1.04 5.41
C MET A 266 -7.09 0.37 6.73
N THR A 267 -7.76 -0.72 7.06
CA THR A 267 -7.47 -1.54 8.26
C THR A 267 -6.90 -2.88 7.85
N GLY A 268 -5.77 -3.25 8.43
CA GLY A 268 -5.14 -4.53 8.13
C GLY A 268 -4.19 -5.02 9.22
N PRO A 269 -3.72 -6.26 9.10
CA PRO A 269 -2.77 -6.84 10.04
C PRO A 269 -1.38 -6.22 9.91
N ALA A 270 -0.62 -6.37 10.99
CA ALA A 270 0.80 -6.13 11.06
C ALA A 270 1.43 -7.24 11.90
N VAL A 271 2.44 -7.92 11.38
CA VAL A 271 2.99 -9.13 12.01
C VAL A 271 4.49 -8.98 12.22
N THR A 272 4.94 -9.13 13.45
CA THR A 272 6.36 -9.31 13.77
C THR A 272 6.72 -10.77 13.54
N VAL A 273 7.66 -11.02 12.64
CA VAL A 273 8.11 -12.38 12.29
C VAL A 273 9.18 -12.83 13.27
N PHE A 274 10.21 -12.00 13.43
CA PHE A 274 11.28 -12.21 14.42
C PHE A 274 12.02 -10.90 14.71
N LYS A 275 12.83 -10.91 15.76
CA LYS A 275 13.85 -9.90 16.04
C LYS A 275 15.24 -10.55 15.97
N GLY A 276 16.23 -9.77 15.57
CA GLY A 276 17.60 -10.26 15.44
C GLY A 276 18.64 -9.17 15.65
N GLU A 277 19.88 -9.57 15.65
CA GLU A 277 21.03 -8.69 15.69
C GLU A 277 21.79 -8.78 14.37
N TRP A 278 21.97 -7.66 13.68
CA TRP A 278 22.84 -7.55 12.53
C TRP A 278 24.29 -7.35 13.01
N ILE A 279 25.15 -8.26 12.63
CA ILE A 279 26.60 -8.20 12.88
C ILE A 279 27.22 -7.67 11.59
N ASP A 280 27.91 -6.55 11.69
CA ASP A 280 28.59 -5.89 10.57
C ASP A 280 30.05 -6.36 10.57
N GLU A 281 30.34 -7.34 9.72
CA GLU A 281 31.70 -7.87 9.53
C GLU A 281 32.37 -7.23 8.32
#